data_2bc5fd0db09c44568c44d796c715efc2
#
_entry.id   2bc5fd0db09c44568c44d796c715efc2
#
_cell.length_a   1.000
_cell.length_b   1.000
_cell.length_c   1.000
_cell.angle_alpha   90.00
_cell.angle_beta   90.00
_cell.angle_gamma   90.00
#
_symmetry.space_group_name_H-M   'P 1'
#
loop_
_entity.id
_entity.type
_entity.pdbx_description
1 polymer ?
#
loop_
_entity_poly.entity_id
_entity_poly.type
_entity_poly.pdbx_seq_one_letter_code
_entity_poly.pdbx_strand_id
1 'polypeptide(L)'
;MADLSFIEDTVAFPEKEEDEEEEEEGVEWGYEEGVEWGLVFPDANGEYQSPINLNSREARYDPSLLDVRLSPNYVVCRDCEVTNDGHTIQVILKSKSVLSGGPLPQGHEFELYEVRFHWGRENQRGSEHTVNFKAFPMELHLIHWNSTLFGSIDEAVGKPHGIAIIALFVQGKSKTIPCFNPNTLLPDPLLRDYWVYEGSLTIPPCSEGVTWILFRYPLTISQLQIEEFRRLRTHVKGAELVEGCDGILGDNFRPTQPLSDRVIRAAFQ
;
A
#
# COMPACT_ATOMS: atom_id res chain seq x y z
N MET A 1 18.39 58.45 60.20
CA MET A 1 19.15 57.95 59.07
C MET A 1 18.79 56.51 58.93
N ALA A 2 17.95 56.20 58.00
CA ALA A 2 17.44 54.85 57.74
C ALA A 2 18.28 54.20 56.64
N ASP A 3 18.79 53.08 56.92
CA ASP A 3 19.53 52.25 55.98
C ASP A 3 18.55 51.24 55.30
N LEU A 4 18.40 51.36 54.01
CA LEU A 4 17.56 50.50 53.19
C LEU A 4 18.47 49.50 52.45
N SER A 5 18.61 48.30 53.04
CA SER A 5 19.22 47.19 52.34
C SER A 5 18.18 46.55 51.44
N PHE A 6 18.42 46.59 50.14
CA PHE A 6 17.63 45.89 49.10
C PHE A 6 17.92 44.40 49.18
N ILE A 7 16.86 43.62 49.35
CA ILE A 7 16.85 42.17 49.17
C ILE A 7 16.53 41.93 47.69
N GLU A 8 17.49 41.43 46.94
CA GLU A 8 17.21 40.86 45.62
C GLU A 8 16.69 39.45 45.78
N ASP A 9 15.37 39.30 45.55
CA ASP A 9 14.74 37.99 45.33
C ASP A 9 15.11 37.51 43.94
N THR A 10 16.07 36.58 43.85
CA THR A 10 16.33 35.80 42.64
C THR A 10 15.23 34.75 42.47
N VAL A 11 14.28 35.04 41.59
CA VAL A 11 13.31 34.05 41.13
C VAL A 11 14.04 33.08 40.21
N ALA A 12 14.27 31.86 40.69
CA ALA A 12 14.75 30.76 39.88
C ALA A 12 13.58 30.30 38.97
N PHE A 13 13.76 30.44 37.68
CA PHE A 13 12.86 29.80 36.70
C PHE A 13 13.19 28.29 36.69
N PRO A 14 12.17 27.42 36.67
CA PRO A 14 12.42 25.99 36.52
C PRO A 14 13.01 25.77 35.12
N GLU A 15 14.15 25.09 35.09
CA GLU A 15 14.72 24.54 33.86
C GLU A 15 13.65 23.65 33.24
N LYS A 16 13.29 23.93 32.00
CA LYS A 16 12.52 23.00 31.17
C LYS A 16 13.41 21.80 30.96
N GLU A 17 13.02 20.66 31.52
CA GLU A 17 13.48 19.37 31.05
C GLU A 17 13.03 19.30 29.58
N GLU A 18 14.00 19.41 28.67
CA GLU A 18 13.80 19.04 27.29
C GLU A 18 13.68 17.50 27.31
N ASP A 19 12.44 17.00 27.23
CA ASP A 19 12.18 15.62 26.88
C ASP A 19 12.83 15.40 25.51
N GLU A 20 14.03 14.80 25.52
CA GLU A 20 14.61 14.19 24.33
C GLU A 20 13.63 13.06 23.94
N GLU A 21 12.67 13.36 23.06
CA GLU A 21 11.97 12.32 22.31
C GLU A 21 13.06 11.58 21.53
N GLU A 22 13.52 10.44 22.05
CA GLU A 22 14.25 9.46 21.27
C GLU A 22 13.36 9.11 20.08
N GLU A 23 13.62 9.72 18.92
CA GLU A 23 13.09 9.24 17.66
C GLU A 23 13.57 7.78 17.56
N GLU A 24 12.67 6.83 17.77
CA GLU A 24 12.91 5.43 17.41
C GLU A 24 13.28 5.43 15.93
N GLU A 25 14.58 5.37 15.63
CA GLU A 25 15.05 5.13 14.27
C GLU A 25 14.42 3.82 13.81
N GLY A 26 13.38 3.93 12.98
CA GLY A 26 12.69 2.80 12.37
C GLY A 26 13.72 1.96 11.61
N VAL A 27 13.62 0.63 11.72
CA VAL A 27 14.52 -0.28 11.01
C VAL A 27 14.40 -0.04 9.52
N GLU A 28 15.51 0.31 8.86
CA GLU A 28 15.57 0.42 7.40
C GLU A 28 15.36 -0.94 6.75
N TRP A 29 14.56 -0.97 5.71
CA TRP A 29 14.30 -2.16 4.91
C TRP A 29 14.30 -1.80 3.41
N GLY A 30 14.52 -2.78 2.57
CA GLY A 30 14.55 -2.58 1.11
C GLY A 30 14.19 -3.85 0.36
N TYR A 31 14.18 -3.74 -0.95
CA TYR A 31 13.89 -4.86 -1.86
C TYR A 31 15.14 -5.54 -2.43
N GLU A 32 16.33 -5.03 -2.12
CA GLU A 32 17.56 -5.38 -2.85
C GLU A 32 18.20 -6.71 -2.43
N GLU A 33 17.98 -7.15 -1.21
CA GLU A 33 18.63 -8.37 -0.70
C GLU A 33 17.63 -9.50 -0.49
N GLY A 34 17.08 -10.07 -1.56
CA GLY A 34 16.33 -11.34 -1.50
C GLY A 34 15.29 -11.41 -0.38
N VAL A 35 14.80 -10.27 0.09
CA VAL A 35 13.71 -10.08 1.05
C VAL A 35 13.84 -10.97 2.30
N GLU A 36 14.90 -10.79 3.06
CA GLU A 36 15.09 -11.44 4.38
C GLU A 36 14.38 -10.67 5.51
N TRP A 37 13.21 -10.11 5.23
CA TRP A 37 12.45 -9.32 6.19
C TRP A 37 12.08 -10.10 7.46
N GLY A 38 11.94 -11.41 7.34
CA GLY A 38 11.60 -12.29 8.47
C GLY A 38 12.63 -12.30 9.60
N LEU A 39 13.86 -11.82 9.37
CA LEU A 39 14.88 -11.70 10.42
C LEU A 39 14.58 -10.53 11.37
N VAL A 40 13.90 -9.50 10.88
CA VAL A 40 13.62 -8.26 11.62
C VAL A 40 12.13 -8.10 11.91
N PHE A 41 11.27 -8.54 10.99
CA PHE A 41 9.83 -8.46 11.09
C PHE A 41 9.23 -9.87 11.19
N PRO A 42 8.92 -10.37 12.40
CA PRO A 42 8.48 -11.75 12.62
C PRO A 42 7.23 -12.13 11.84
N ASP A 43 6.31 -11.19 11.63
CA ASP A 43 5.07 -11.41 10.89
C ASP A 43 5.33 -11.82 9.43
N ALA A 44 6.49 -11.43 8.86
CA ALA A 44 6.89 -11.82 7.51
C ALA A 44 7.12 -13.33 7.34
N ASN A 45 7.27 -14.07 8.43
CA ASN A 45 7.36 -15.54 8.47
C ASN A 45 6.01 -16.23 8.72
N GLY A 46 4.91 -15.48 8.72
CA GLY A 46 3.57 -16.02 8.93
C GLY A 46 3.15 -17.01 7.83
N GLU A 47 2.08 -17.73 8.08
CA GLU A 47 1.58 -18.77 7.17
C GLU A 47 0.74 -18.21 6.01
N TYR A 48 0.13 -17.04 6.22
CA TYR A 48 -0.81 -16.42 5.26
C TYR A 48 -0.27 -15.12 4.68
N GLN A 49 0.89 -15.23 4.08
CA GLN A 49 1.60 -14.06 3.54
C GLN A 49 1.15 -13.72 2.12
N SER A 50 1.35 -12.45 1.76
CA SER A 50 1.10 -11.86 0.45
C SER A 50 2.39 -11.26 -0.12
N PRO A 51 2.51 -11.13 -1.46
CA PRO A 51 1.55 -11.49 -2.50
C PRO A 51 1.53 -13.00 -2.77
N ILE A 52 0.61 -13.45 -3.65
CA ILE A 52 0.53 -14.84 -4.10
C ILE A 52 0.44 -14.93 -5.62
N ASN A 53 0.68 -16.14 -6.15
CA ASN A 53 0.29 -16.46 -7.50
C ASN A 53 -1.17 -16.90 -7.54
N LEU A 54 -1.97 -16.26 -8.39
CA LEU A 54 -3.35 -16.62 -8.67
C LEU A 54 -3.40 -17.67 -9.78
N ASN A 55 -3.70 -18.90 -9.44
CA ASN A 55 -4.04 -19.90 -10.46
C ASN A 55 -5.52 -19.79 -10.79
N SER A 56 -5.85 -19.26 -11.97
CA SER A 56 -7.24 -19.02 -12.36
C SER A 56 -8.07 -20.29 -12.45
N ARG A 57 -7.45 -21.46 -12.65
CA ARG A 57 -8.12 -22.76 -12.70
C ARG A 57 -8.47 -23.31 -11.32
N GLU A 58 -7.76 -22.88 -10.30
CA GLU A 58 -7.97 -23.30 -8.90
C GLU A 58 -8.86 -22.33 -8.14
N ALA A 59 -9.09 -21.14 -8.66
CA ALA A 59 -10.03 -20.18 -8.08
C ALA A 59 -11.45 -20.76 -8.12
N ARG A 60 -12.18 -20.61 -7.01
CA ARG A 60 -13.53 -21.14 -6.86
C ARG A 60 -14.55 -20.01 -7.03
N TYR A 61 -15.47 -20.20 -7.96
CA TYR A 61 -16.62 -19.30 -8.08
C TYR A 61 -17.46 -19.35 -6.81
N ASP A 62 -17.76 -18.18 -6.26
CA ASP A 62 -18.62 -18.01 -5.09
C ASP A 62 -19.76 -17.05 -5.43
N PRO A 63 -21.00 -17.57 -5.68
CA PRO A 63 -22.14 -16.73 -6.02
C PRO A 63 -22.62 -15.82 -4.89
N SER A 64 -22.12 -16.01 -3.66
CA SER A 64 -22.44 -15.14 -2.53
C SER A 64 -21.62 -13.85 -2.53
N LEU A 65 -20.56 -13.76 -3.32
CA LEU A 65 -19.75 -12.55 -3.45
C LEU A 65 -20.53 -11.48 -4.18
N LEU A 66 -20.74 -10.37 -3.50
CA LEU A 66 -21.49 -9.22 -3.99
C LEU A 66 -20.58 -8.27 -4.77
N ASP A 67 -21.20 -7.30 -5.45
CA ASP A 67 -20.46 -6.20 -6.05
C ASP A 67 -19.78 -5.34 -4.98
N VAL A 68 -18.55 -4.93 -5.27
CA VAL A 68 -17.83 -3.95 -4.48
C VAL A 68 -18.55 -2.61 -4.61
N ARG A 69 -18.80 -1.93 -3.50
CA ARG A 69 -19.45 -0.62 -3.45
C ARG A 69 -18.47 0.45 -3.03
N LEU A 70 -18.45 1.53 -3.80
CA LEU A 70 -17.59 2.68 -3.60
C LEU A 70 -18.44 3.93 -3.36
N SER A 71 -17.99 4.80 -2.45
CA SER A 71 -18.66 6.07 -2.21
C SER A 71 -18.67 6.94 -3.49
N PRO A 72 -19.66 7.85 -3.66
CA PRO A 72 -19.78 8.66 -4.88
C PRO A 72 -18.55 9.49 -5.23
N ASN A 73 -17.78 9.91 -4.23
CA ASN A 73 -16.55 10.70 -4.40
C ASN A 73 -15.28 9.85 -4.24
N TYR A 74 -15.38 8.54 -4.46
CA TYR A 74 -14.25 7.64 -4.29
C TYR A 74 -13.12 8.01 -5.25
N VAL A 75 -11.91 8.20 -4.68
CA VAL A 75 -10.68 8.60 -5.40
C VAL A 75 -10.86 9.85 -6.27
N VAL A 76 -11.75 10.77 -5.89
CA VAL A 76 -11.79 12.09 -6.51
C VAL A 76 -10.64 12.93 -5.96
N CYS A 77 -9.56 13.03 -6.73
CA CYS A 77 -8.38 13.79 -6.35
C CYS A 77 -8.62 15.29 -6.56
N ARG A 78 -9.23 15.94 -5.57
CA ARG A 78 -9.32 17.41 -5.52
C ARG A 78 -8.18 18.01 -4.71
N ASP A 79 -7.72 17.28 -3.71
CA ASP A 79 -6.61 17.63 -2.84
C ASP A 79 -5.94 16.33 -2.40
N CYS A 80 -4.74 16.09 -2.89
CA CYS A 80 -3.97 14.90 -2.57
C CYS A 80 -2.51 15.26 -2.36
N GLU A 81 -1.87 14.50 -1.49
CA GLU A 81 -0.45 14.57 -1.25
C GLU A 81 0.24 13.38 -1.93
N VAL A 82 1.28 13.67 -2.71
CA VAL A 82 2.06 12.66 -3.41
C VAL A 82 3.48 12.69 -2.86
N THR A 83 3.94 11.57 -2.32
CA THR A 83 5.25 11.44 -1.69
C THR A 83 6.01 10.26 -2.29
N ASN A 84 7.29 10.47 -2.55
CA ASN A 84 8.25 9.40 -2.76
C ASN A 84 8.92 9.10 -1.40
N ASP A 85 8.62 7.94 -0.83
CA ASP A 85 9.14 7.52 0.48
C ASP A 85 10.44 6.70 0.37
N GLY A 86 11.02 6.62 -0.81
CA GLY A 86 12.21 5.80 -1.11
C GLY A 86 11.88 4.35 -1.47
N HIS A 87 10.67 3.87 -1.20
CA HIS A 87 10.21 2.51 -1.51
C HIS A 87 9.14 2.48 -2.60
N THR A 88 8.33 3.54 -2.67
CA THR A 88 7.21 3.68 -3.61
C THR A 88 6.83 5.14 -3.79
N ILE A 89 5.86 5.36 -4.65
CA ILE A 89 5.05 6.58 -4.64
C ILE A 89 3.80 6.31 -3.80
N GLN A 90 3.60 7.15 -2.81
CA GLN A 90 2.45 7.14 -1.93
C GLN A 90 1.53 8.30 -2.28
N VAL A 91 0.24 8.04 -2.46
CA VAL A 91 -0.77 9.08 -2.67
C VAL A 91 -1.75 9.04 -1.52
N ILE A 92 -1.84 10.14 -0.78
CA ILE A 92 -2.80 10.33 0.31
C ILE A 92 -3.87 11.30 -0.15
N LEU A 93 -5.12 10.88 -0.11
CA LEU A 93 -6.28 11.68 -0.46
C LEU A 93 -6.82 12.37 0.80
N LYS A 94 -7.02 13.68 0.74
CA LYS A 94 -7.63 14.43 1.86
C LYS A 94 -9.15 14.31 1.92
N SER A 95 -9.78 13.89 0.81
CA SER A 95 -11.21 13.59 0.77
C SER A 95 -11.49 12.15 1.19
N LYS A 96 -12.55 11.95 1.99
CA LYS A 96 -12.96 10.62 2.44
C LYS A 96 -13.49 9.77 1.27
N SER A 97 -12.87 8.62 1.04
CA SER A 97 -13.31 7.59 0.10
C SER A 97 -13.61 6.31 0.87
N VAL A 98 -14.77 5.70 0.63
CA VAL A 98 -15.28 4.55 1.40
C VAL A 98 -15.54 3.36 0.47
N LEU A 99 -15.08 2.20 0.92
CA LEU A 99 -15.29 0.89 0.32
C LEU A 99 -16.21 0.07 1.21
N SER A 100 -17.21 -0.58 0.62
CA SER A 100 -18.12 -1.51 1.30
C SER A 100 -18.62 -2.58 0.33
N GLY A 101 -19.39 -3.54 0.83
CA GLY A 101 -19.92 -4.63 0.02
C GLY A 101 -18.85 -5.63 -0.42
N GLY A 102 -19.00 -6.20 -1.60
CA GLY A 102 -18.08 -7.23 -2.09
C GLY A 102 -17.92 -8.39 -1.11
N PRO A 103 -16.68 -8.79 -0.78
CA PRO A 103 -16.38 -9.83 0.19
C PRO A 103 -16.34 -9.34 1.65
N LEU A 104 -16.54 -8.03 1.87
CA LEU A 104 -16.37 -7.41 3.18
C LEU A 104 -17.55 -7.70 4.10
N PRO A 105 -17.36 -7.66 5.44
CA PRO A 105 -18.44 -7.87 6.39
C PRO A 105 -19.60 -6.91 6.15
N GLN A 106 -20.81 -7.42 6.23
CA GLN A 106 -22.02 -6.62 5.99
C GLN A 106 -22.12 -5.47 6.99
N GLY A 107 -22.40 -4.26 6.47
CA GLY A 107 -22.54 -3.06 7.27
C GLY A 107 -21.24 -2.41 7.71
N HIS A 108 -20.08 -2.98 7.36
CA HIS A 108 -18.80 -2.38 7.65
C HIS A 108 -18.36 -1.45 6.51
N GLU A 109 -17.75 -0.34 6.89
CA GLU A 109 -17.15 0.64 6.00
C GLU A 109 -15.63 0.64 6.16
N PHE A 110 -14.92 0.65 5.03
CA PHE A 110 -13.46 0.72 4.97
C PHE A 110 -13.07 2.03 4.30
N GLU A 111 -12.28 2.84 4.99
CA GLU A 111 -11.82 4.13 4.49
C GLU A 111 -10.49 3.98 3.76
N LEU A 112 -10.39 4.60 2.60
CA LEU A 112 -9.14 4.67 1.85
C LEU A 112 -8.12 5.49 2.66
N TYR A 113 -6.98 4.86 2.94
CA TYR A 113 -5.86 5.50 3.61
C TYR A 113 -4.84 6.05 2.61
N GLU A 114 -4.38 5.20 1.70
CA GLU A 114 -3.37 5.57 0.72
C GLU A 114 -3.43 4.70 -0.54
N VAL A 115 -2.81 5.19 -1.60
CA VAL A 115 -2.53 4.42 -2.81
C VAL A 115 -1.02 4.25 -2.93
N ARG A 116 -0.55 3.00 -3.13
CA ARG A 116 0.84 2.64 -3.36
C ARG A 116 1.02 2.01 -4.73
N PHE A 117 2.24 2.12 -5.26
CA PHE A 117 2.59 1.67 -6.59
C PHE A 117 3.78 0.72 -6.52
N HIS A 118 3.70 -0.38 -7.27
CA HIS A 118 4.78 -1.34 -7.46
C HIS A 118 5.05 -1.48 -8.95
N TRP A 119 6.29 -1.38 -9.36
CA TRP A 119 6.65 -1.47 -10.79
C TRP A 119 8.03 -2.09 -10.99
N GLY A 120 8.22 -2.61 -12.20
CA GLY A 120 9.48 -3.21 -12.61
C GLY A 120 10.33 -2.26 -13.43
N ARG A 121 11.61 -2.53 -13.45
CA ARG A 121 12.56 -1.89 -14.38
C ARG A 121 12.29 -2.27 -15.84
N GLU A 122 11.58 -3.38 -16.04
CA GLU A 122 11.20 -3.94 -17.35
C GLU A 122 9.72 -4.28 -17.38
N ASN A 123 9.14 -4.39 -18.58
CA ASN A 123 7.72 -4.67 -18.75
C ASN A 123 7.29 -6.09 -18.35
N GLN A 124 8.24 -7.02 -18.24
CA GLN A 124 7.98 -8.43 -17.93
C GLN A 124 7.83 -8.70 -16.44
N ARG A 125 8.10 -7.72 -15.60
CA ARG A 125 8.01 -7.79 -14.14
C ARG A 125 7.56 -6.47 -13.56
N GLY A 126 7.10 -6.47 -12.32
CA GLY A 126 6.69 -5.26 -11.62
C GLY A 126 5.50 -5.46 -10.68
N SER A 127 4.54 -6.30 -11.06
CA SER A 127 3.45 -6.64 -10.16
C SER A 127 3.92 -7.53 -9.01
N GLU A 128 3.27 -7.41 -7.87
CA GLU A 128 3.49 -8.27 -6.72
C GLU A 128 2.76 -9.60 -6.87
N HIS A 129 1.45 -9.54 -7.11
CA HIS A 129 0.69 -10.72 -7.49
C HIS A 129 1.00 -11.12 -8.93
N THR A 130 0.91 -12.42 -9.18
CA THR A 130 0.99 -12.99 -10.53
C THR A 130 -0.29 -13.74 -10.85
N VAL A 131 -0.63 -13.84 -12.13
CA VAL A 131 -1.76 -14.64 -12.60
C VAL A 131 -1.23 -15.72 -13.51
N ASN A 132 -1.44 -16.98 -13.15
CA ASN A 132 -0.90 -18.12 -13.88
C ASN A 132 0.63 -17.98 -14.11
N PHE A 133 1.35 -17.55 -13.07
CA PHE A 133 2.79 -17.30 -13.05
C PHE A 133 3.29 -16.21 -13.99
N LYS A 134 2.40 -15.31 -14.42
CA LYS A 134 2.76 -14.15 -15.22
C LYS A 134 2.59 -12.87 -14.42
N ALA A 135 3.62 -12.04 -14.45
CA ALA A 135 3.62 -10.72 -13.85
C ALA A 135 3.13 -9.65 -14.85
N PHE A 136 2.67 -8.54 -14.30
CA PHE A 136 2.35 -7.32 -15.03
C PHE A 136 3.46 -6.28 -14.81
N PRO A 137 3.57 -5.25 -15.66
CA PRO A 137 4.57 -4.19 -15.48
C PRO A 137 4.42 -3.39 -14.20
N MET A 138 3.19 -3.29 -13.68
CA MET A 138 2.88 -2.50 -12.50
C MET A 138 1.65 -3.05 -11.78
N GLU A 139 1.56 -2.77 -10.50
CA GLU A 139 0.41 -3.05 -9.66
C GLU A 139 0.16 -1.87 -8.71
N LEU A 140 -1.11 -1.49 -8.55
CA LEU A 140 -1.55 -0.45 -7.62
C LEU A 140 -2.27 -1.10 -6.44
N HIS A 141 -1.98 -0.59 -5.26
CA HIS A 141 -2.66 -0.98 -4.02
C HIS A 141 -3.42 0.20 -3.44
N LEU A 142 -4.74 0.04 -3.32
CA LEU A 142 -5.61 0.98 -2.64
C LEU A 142 -5.88 0.42 -1.24
N ILE A 143 -5.20 0.96 -0.25
CA ILE A 143 -5.18 0.43 1.12
C ILE A 143 -6.27 1.10 1.94
N HIS A 144 -7.15 0.29 2.53
CA HIS A 144 -8.29 0.73 3.32
C HIS A 144 -8.23 0.11 4.71
N TRP A 145 -8.77 0.82 5.69
CA TRP A 145 -8.89 0.34 7.06
C TRP A 145 -10.36 0.38 7.51
N ASN A 146 -10.73 -0.57 8.34
CA ASN A 146 -12.12 -0.72 8.82
C ASN A 146 -12.45 0.37 9.86
N SER A 147 -13.10 1.43 9.43
CA SER A 147 -13.49 2.55 10.29
C SER A 147 -14.75 2.27 11.11
N THR A 148 -15.45 1.18 10.85
CA THR A 148 -16.57 0.71 11.67
C THR A 148 -16.07 0.09 12.97
N LEU A 149 -14.98 -0.69 12.91
CA LEU A 149 -14.43 -1.41 14.07
C LEU A 149 -13.32 -0.65 14.80
N PHE A 150 -12.53 0.16 14.10
CA PHE A 150 -11.30 0.76 14.62
C PHE A 150 -11.33 2.29 14.51
N GLY A 151 -10.53 2.95 15.32
CA GLY A 151 -10.41 4.41 15.32
C GLY A 151 -9.31 4.94 14.38
N SER A 152 -8.37 4.09 13.99
CA SER A 152 -7.25 4.43 13.11
C SER A 152 -6.76 3.21 12.34
N ILE A 153 -5.92 3.44 11.32
CA ILE A 153 -5.27 2.35 10.59
C ILE A 153 -4.31 1.56 11.50
N ASP A 154 -3.63 2.22 12.41
CA ASP A 154 -2.67 1.59 13.32
C ASP A 154 -3.36 0.58 14.26
N GLU A 155 -4.58 0.89 14.69
CA GLU A 155 -5.39 -0.04 15.45
C GLU A 155 -5.91 -1.21 14.60
N ALA A 156 -6.12 -0.99 13.31
CA ALA A 156 -6.68 -1.98 12.39
C ALA A 156 -5.64 -2.99 11.88
N VAL A 157 -4.38 -2.59 11.74
CA VAL A 157 -3.30 -3.45 11.22
C VAL A 157 -3.12 -4.69 12.10
N GLY A 158 -3.05 -5.86 11.47
CA GLY A 158 -2.88 -7.14 12.15
C GLY A 158 -4.15 -7.67 12.84
N LYS A 159 -5.28 -6.98 12.72
CA LYS A 159 -6.56 -7.41 13.29
C LYS A 159 -7.43 -8.09 12.23
N PRO A 160 -8.25 -9.10 12.62
CA PRO A 160 -9.23 -9.67 11.71
C PRO A 160 -10.17 -8.59 11.17
N HIS A 161 -10.41 -8.59 9.86
CA HIS A 161 -11.22 -7.58 9.16
C HIS A 161 -10.74 -6.13 9.33
N GLY A 162 -9.45 -5.94 9.66
CA GLY A 162 -8.90 -4.61 9.89
C GLY A 162 -8.58 -3.86 8.60
N ILE A 163 -7.98 -4.55 7.65
CA ILE A 163 -7.46 -3.98 6.41
C ILE A 163 -8.09 -4.66 5.19
N ALA A 164 -8.45 -3.85 4.19
CA ALA A 164 -8.84 -4.34 2.87
C ALA A 164 -8.03 -3.61 1.80
N ILE A 165 -7.43 -4.35 0.89
CA ILE A 165 -6.63 -3.78 -0.19
C ILE A 165 -7.23 -4.18 -1.54
N ILE A 166 -7.54 -3.17 -2.36
CA ILE A 166 -7.83 -3.37 -3.78
C ILE A 166 -6.52 -3.37 -4.53
N ALA A 167 -6.27 -4.44 -5.28
CA ALA A 167 -5.14 -4.53 -6.19
C ALA A 167 -5.59 -4.37 -7.64
N LEU A 168 -4.92 -3.49 -8.37
CA LEU A 168 -5.16 -3.21 -9.77
C LEU A 168 -3.89 -3.54 -10.56
N PHE A 169 -3.96 -4.50 -11.46
CA PHE A 169 -2.90 -4.77 -12.41
C PHE A 169 -2.85 -3.69 -13.47
N VAL A 170 -1.67 -3.37 -13.95
CA VAL A 170 -1.44 -2.40 -15.02
C VAL A 170 -0.71 -3.08 -16.16
N GLN A 171 -1.27 -2.98 -17.36
CA GLN A 171 -0.73 -3.54 -18.58
C GLN A 171 -0.28 -2.44 -19.54
N GLY A 172 0.85 -2.64 -20.20
CA GLY A 172 1.33 -1.71 -21.23
C GLY A 172 0.44 -1.70 -22.47
N LYS A 173 0.20 -0.50 -23.02
CA LYS A 173 -0.39 -0.32 -24.36
C LYS A 173 0.58 0.42 -25.27
N SER A 174 0.58 0.05 -26.55
CA SER A 174 1.41 0.68 -27.56
C SER A 174 0.94 2.09 -27.99
N LYS A 175 -0.23 2.52 -27.56
CA LYS A 175 -0.79 3.84 -27.92
C LYS A 175 -0.76 4.78 -26.72
N THR A 176 -0.43 6.04 -26.99
CA THR A 176 -0.50 7.12 -26.02
C THR A 176 -1.91 7.24 -25.47
N ILE A 177 -2.08 7.13 -24.16
CA ILE A 177 -3.34 7.38 -23.46
C ILE A 177 -3.31 8.85 -23.04
N PRO A 178 -4.38 9.63 -23.29
CA PRO A 178 -4.45 10.99 -22.78
C PRO A 178 -4.45 10.95 -21.26
N CYS A 179 -3.71 11.84 -20.67
CA CYS A 179 -3.53 12.14 -19.25
C CYS A 179 -4.07 11.12 -18.25
N PHE A 180 -3.19 10.65 -17.35
CA PHE A 180 -3.61 9.93 -16.14
C PHE A 180 -4.67 10.76 -15.41
N ASN A 181 -5.89 10.25 -15.35
CA ASN A 181 -6.96 10.85 -14.58
C ASN A 181 -7.22 10.00 -13.33
N PRO A 182 -6.90 10.50 -12.13
CA PRO A 182 -7.18 9.78 -10.88
C PRO A 182 -8.66 9.36 -10.74
N ASN A 183 -9.58 10.11 -11.35
CA ASN A 183 -11.01 9.77 -11.35
C ASN A 183 -11.34 8.51 -12.15
N THR A 184 -10.41 8.04 -12.98
CA THR A 184 -10.53 6.81 -13.78
C THR A 184 -9.61 5.70 -13.27
N LEU A 185 -9.09 5.84 -12.04
CA LEU A 185 -8.19 4.85 -11.43
C LEU A 185 -8.87 3.48 -11.29
N LEU A 186 -10.19 3.47 -11.11
CA LEU A 186 -10.96 2.24 -11.04
C LEU A 186 -11.49 1.87 -12.43
N PRO A 187 -11.55 0.57 -12.76
CA PRO A 187 -12.16 0.13 -14.01
C PRO A 187 -13.66 0.47 -14.05
N ASP A 188 -14.23 0.48 -15.26
CA ASP A 188 -15.66 0.57 -15.48
C ASP A 188 -16.39 -0.43 -14.55
N PRO A 189 -17.54 -0.08 -13.95
CA PRO A 189 -18.32 -0.99 -13.11
C PRO A 189 -18.59 -2.36 -13.74
N LEU A 190 -18.72 -2.45 -15.06
CA LEU A 190 -18.88 -3.70 -15.78
C LEU A 190 -17.60 -4.57 -15.83
N LEU A 191 -16.45 -3.99 -15.53
CA LEU A 191 -15.13 -4.64 -15.52
C LEU A 191 -14.61 -4.88 -14.11
N ARG A 192 -15.48 -4.93 -13.12
CA ARG A 192 -15.12 -5.12 -11.71
C ARG A 192 -15.28 -6.54 -11.22
N ASP A 193 -15.09 -7.55 -12.10
CA ASP A 193 -14.84 -8.92 -11.69
C ASP A 193 -13.60 -8.97 -10.80
N TYR A 194 -13.63 -9.77 -9.74
CA TYR A 194 -12.51 -9.82 -8.79
C TYR A 194 -12.29 -11.22 -8.23
N TRP A 195 -11.06 -11.46 -7.80
CA TRP A 195 -10.69 -12.52 -6.89
C TRP A 195 -10.55 -11.97 -5.48
N VAL A 196 -10.81 -12.81 -4.49
CA VAL A 196 -10.62 -12.47 -3.08
C VAL A 196 -9.87 -13.60 -2.36
N TYR A 197 -8.93 -13.21 -1.51
CA TYR A 197 -8.26 -14.12 -0.58
C TYR A 197 -7.82 -13.35 0.66
N GLU A 198 -7.56 -14.07 1.75
CA GLU A 198 -7.02 -13.50 2.98
C GLU A 198 -5.50 -13.61 3.01
N GLY A 199 -4.83 -12.53 3.34
CA GLY A 199 -3.37 -12.48 3.36
C GLY A 199 -2.80 -11.43 4.29
N SER A 200 -1.71 -10.81 3.87
CA SER A 200 -0.93 -9.88 4.66
C SER A 200 -0.65 -8.57 3.92
N LEU A 201 -0.09 -7.60 4.62
CA LEU A 201 0.63 -6.51 3.97
C LEU A 201 1.81 -7.09 3.19
N THR A 202 2.14 -6.50 2.05
CA THR A 202 3.29 -6.88 1.21
C THR A 202 4.55 -6.09 1.52
N ILE A 203 4.47 -5.17 2.45
CA ILE A 203 5.58 -4.38 2.98
C ILE A 203 5.69 -4.61 4.49
N PRO A 204 6.88 -4.43 5.09
CA PRO A 204 7.02 -4.50 6.53
C PRO A 204 6.01 -3.62 7.27
N PRO A 205 5.42 -4.11 8.36
CA PRO A 205 5.75 -5.32 9.13
C PRO A 205 5.17 -6.64 8.60
N CYS A 206 4.52 -6.66 7.43
CA CYS A 206 3.92 -7.86 6.81
C CYS A 206 2.80 -8.50 7.64
N SER A 207 2.10 -7.70 8.42
CA SER A 207 1.00 -8.16 9.29
C SER A 207 -0.12 -8.81 8.48
N GLU A 208 -0.62 -9.93 8.98
CA GLU A 208 -1.75 -10.67 8.40
C GLU A 208 -3.10 -10.02 8.75
N GLY A 209 -4.21 -10.59 8.33
CA GLY A 209 -5.55 -10.04 8.53
C GLY A 209 -6.00 -9.07 7.42
N VAL A 210 -5.38 -9.13 6.27
CA VAL A 210 -5.70 -8.32 5.10
C VAL A 210 -6.63 -9.09 4.16
N THR A 211 -7.77 -8.50 3.84
CA THR A 211 -8.64 -8.98 2.75
C THR A 211 -8.18 -8.36 1.44
N TRP A 212 -7.71 -9.20 0.53
CA TRP A 212 -7.28 -8.80 -0.81
C TRP A 212 -8.40 -8.94 -1.82
N ILE A 213 -8.65 -7.85 -2.55
CA ILE A 213 -9.61 -7.77 -3.65
C ILE A 213 -8.82 -7.43 -4.92
N LEU A 214 -8.61 -8.43 -5.78
CA LEU A 214 -7.83 -8.26 -7.00
C LEU A 214 -8.76 -8.16 -8.20
N PHE A 215 -8.77 -7.03 -8.88
CA PHE A 215 -9.60 -6.85 -10.07
C PHE A 215 -9.03 -7.63 -11.26
N ARG A 216 -9.92 -8.37 -11.92
CA ARG A 216 -9.57 -9.27 -13.02
C ARG A 216 -9.00 -8.54 -14.22
N TYR A 217 -9.57 -7.39 -14.58
CA TYR A 217 -9.20 -6.66 -15.78
C TYR A 217 -8.18 -5.56 -15.47
N PRO A 218 -6.99 -5.61 -16.11
CA PRO A 218 -5.94 -4.65 -15.85
C PRO A 218 -6.29 -3.25 -16.37
N LEU A 219 -5.78 -2.25 -15.69
CA LEU A 219 -5.67 -0.89 -16.21
C LEU A 219 -4.61 -0.86 -17.31
N THR A 220 -4.59 0.19 -18.08
CA THR A 220 -3.61 0.36 -19.16
C THR A 220 -2.78 1.61 -18.95
N ILE A 221 -1.50 1.50 -19.27
CA ILE A 221 -0.52 2.58 -19.21
C ILE A 221 0.25 2.65 -20.53
N SER A 222 0.64 3.83 -20.97
CA SER A 222 1.54 3.96 -22.12
C SER A 222 2.98 3.71 -21.70
N GLN A 223 3.82 3.36 -22.69
CA GLN A 223 5.26 3.17 -22.44
C GLN A 223 5.89 4.46 -21.87
N LEU A 224 5.51 5.62 -22.38
CA LEU A 224 6.01 6.90 -21.88
C LEU A 224 5.63 7.15 -20.41
N GLN A 225 4.43 6.78 -20.02
CA GLN A 225 3.98 6.95 -18.63
C GLN A 225 4.72 6.02 -17.66
N ILE A 226 4.94 4.75 -18.01
CA ILE A 226 5.68 3.84 -17.11
C ILE A 226 7.15 4.24 -17.02
N GLU A 227 7.74 4.75 -18.10
CA GLU A 227 9.12 5.25 -18.07
C GLU A 227 9.30 6.42 -17.10
N GLU A 228 8.26 7.25 -16.86
CA GLU A 228 8.33 8.30 -15.85
C GLU A 228 8.47 7.72 -14.44
N PHE A 229 7.79 6.61 -14.12
CA PHE A 229 8.00 5.91 -12.85
C PHE A 229 9.43 5.36 -12.74
N ARG A 230 10.00 4.85 -13.81
CA ARG A 230 11.36 4.29 -13.87
C ARG A 230 12.47 5.32 -13.75
N ARG A 231 12.14 6.61 -13.85
CA ARG A 231 13.09 7.74 -13.61
C ARG A 231 13.20 8.12 -12.15
N LEU A 232 12.29 7.67 -11.30
CA LEU A 232 12.29 8.00 -9.88
C LEU A 232 13.51 7.43 -9.18
N ARG A 233 13.92 8.08 -8.12
CA ARG A 233 15.09 7.73 -7.31
C ARG A 233 14.68 7.35 -5.90
N THR A 234 15.48 6.51 -5.26
CA THR A 234 15.29 6.08 -3.86
C THR A 234 15.74 7.12 -2.84
N HIS A 235 16.47 8.15 -3.27
CA HIS A 235 17.13 9.13 -2.41
C HIS A 235 17.06 10.53 -3.01
N VAL A 236 17.30 11.55 -2.17
CA VAL A 236 17.37 12.94 -2.60
C VAL A 236 18.63 13.21 -3.43
N LYS A 237 18.58 14.22 -4.28
CA LYS A 237 19.72 14.63 -5.11
C LYS A 237 20.92 15.02 -4.23
N GLY A 238 22.06 14.39 -4.50
CA GLY A 238 23.32 14.66 -3.79
C GLY A 238 23.57 13.77 -2.58
N ALA A 239 22.64 12.90 -2.20
CA ALA A 239 22.89 11.89 -1.17
C ALA A 239 23.90 10.84 -1.67
N GLU A 240 24.68 10.29 -0.75
CA GLU A 240 25.57 9.17 -1.06
C GLU A 240 24.76 7.90 -1.30
N LEU A 241 25.11 7.17 -2.39
CA LEU A 241 24.53 5.88 -2.68
C LEU A 241 25.21 4.79 -1.87
N VAL A 242 24.43 3.81 -1.41
CA VAL A 242 24.98 2.57 -0.86
C VAL A 242 25.77 1.85 -1.95
N GLU A 243 26.94 1.31 -1.61
CA GLU A 243 27.79 0.58 -2.56
C GLU A 243 26.99 -0.55 -3.23
N GLY A 244 27.02 -0.59 -4.57
CA GLY A 244 26.27 -1.57 -5.37
C GLY A 244 24.85 -1.16 -5.76
N CYS A 245 24.33 -0.04 -5.23
CA CYS A 245 23.00 0.49 -5.59
C CYS A 245 23.13 1.59 -6.64
N ASP A 246 22.28 1.56 -7.68
CA ASP A 246 22.25 2.60 -8.71
C ASP A 246 21.30 3.76 -8.34
N GLY A 247 20.56 3.63 -7.24
CA GLY A 247 19.62 4.61 -6.73
C GLY A 247 18.34 4.78 -7.55
N ILE A 248 18.07 3.90 -8.48
CA ILE A 248 16.85 3.90 -9.27
C ILE A 248 15.74 3.22 -8.46
N LEU A 249 14.60 3.89 -8.30
CA LEU A 249 13.41 3.32 -7.68
C LEU A 249 12.70 2.44 -8.71
N GLY A 250 12.64 1.17 -8.45
CA GLY A 250 12.02 0.16 -9.30
C GLY A 250 12.30 -1.24 -8.77
N ASP A 251 11.66 -2.24 -9.36
CA ASP A 251 11.66 -3.60 -8.84
C ASP A 251 11.25 -3.65 -7.35
N ASN A 252 10.38 -2.72 -6.97
CA ASN A 252 9.86 -2.53 -5.62
C ASN A 252 8.65 -3.43 -5.36
N PHE A 253 8.83 -4.71 -5.55
CA PHE A 253 7.82 -5.74 -5.34
C PHE A 253 8.40 -6.91 -4.53
N ARG A 254 7.57 -7.44 -3.64
CA ARG A 254 7.88 -8.65 -2.88
C ARG A 254 7.64 -9.88 -3.76
N PRO A 255 8.48 -10.93 -3.69
CA PRO A 255 8.21 -12.20 -4.35
C PRO A 255 6.91 -12.85 -3.84
N THR A 256 6.27 -13.64 -4.70
CA THR A 256 5.07 -14.40 -4.31
C THR A 256 5.37 -15.38 -3.19
N GLN A 257 4.43 -15.50 -2.27
CA GLN A 257 4.48 -16.34 -1.08
C GLN A 257 3.64 -17.60 -1.27
N PRO A 258 3.89 -18.66 -0.49
CA PRO A 258 3.11 -19.89 -0.57
C PRO A 258 1.62 -19.64 -0.32
N LEU A 259 0.75 -20.24 -1.12
CA LEU A 259 -0.68 -20.19 -0.92
C LEU A 259 -1.12 -20.84 0.40
N SER A 260 -0.38 -21.86 0.86
CA SER A 260 -0.71 -22.67 2.02
C SER A 260 -2.08 -23.37 1.83
N ASP A 261 -2.92 -23.41 2.84
CA ASP A 261 -4.26 -23.99 2.77
C ASP A 261 -5.37 -23.03 2.35
N ARG A 262 -4.99 -21.84 1.84
CA ARG A 262 -5.93 -20.81 1.45
C ARG A 262 -6.64 -21.14 0.15
N VAL A 263 -7.92 -20.74 0.08
CA VAL A 263 -8.74 -20.81 -1.12
C VAL A 263 -8.94 -19.41 -1.69
N ILE A 264 -8.67 -19.29 -2.98
CA ILE A 264 -8.98 -18.08 -3.74
C ILE A 264 -10.41 -18.20 -4.24
N ARG A 265 -11.26 -17.22 -3.94
CA ARG A 265 -12.64 -17.16 -4.44
C ARG A 265 -12.73 -16.17 -5.59
N ALA A 266 -13.61 -16.44 -6.54
CA ALA A 266 -13.90 -15.59 -7.68
C ALA A 266 -15.35 -15.11 -7.65
N ALA A 267 -15.57 -13.82 -7.86
CA ALA A 267 -16.89 -13.22 -8.01
C ALA A 267 -17.46 -13.37 -9.43
N PHE A 268 -16.85 -14.20 -10.25
CA PHE A 268 -17.22 -14.47 -11.65
C PHE A 268 -16.98 -15.93 -12.02
N GLN A 269 -17.63 -16.37 -13.08
CA GLN A 269 -17.49 -17.73 -13.64
C GLN A 269 -16.42 -17.79 -14.74
#